data_4e9951dab6cc50bfdd49677bb2698517
#
_entry.id   4e9951dab6cc50bfdd49677bb2698517
#
_cell.length_a   1.000
_cell.length_b   1.000
_cell.length_c   1.000
_cell.angle_alpha   90.00
_cell.angle_beta   90.00
_cell.angle_gamma   90.00
#
_symmetry.space_group_name_H-M   'P 1'
#
loop_
_entity.id
_entity.type
_entity.pdbx_description
1 polymer ?
#
loop_
_entity_poly.entity_id
_entity_poly.type
_entity_poly.pdbx_seq_one_letter_code
_entity_poly.pdbx_strand_id
1 'polypeptide(L)'
;GMMIPLQDLHIISGNPTIYDNPTRVAFKIRHTPEFTFGTIHRKGNTYCIESEEKIQGIAPGQFGALYDEKCEICVGSGIIAEYKL
;
A
#
# COMPACT_ATOMS: atom_id res chain seq x y z
N GLY A 1 11.93 4.96 6.66
CA GLY A 1 10.53 4.63 6.46
C GLY A 1 10.17 3.26 7.00
N MET A 2 8.91 2.99 7.01
CA MET A 2 8.35 1.74 7.52
C MET A 2 7.95 0.85 6.35
N MET A 3 8.32 -0.42 6.40
CA MET A 3 7.94 -1.38 5.36
C MET A 3 6.63 -2.05 5.72
N ILE A 4 5.67 -1.98 4.81
CA ILE A 4 4.33 -2.53 5.03
C ILE A 4 4.05 -3.56 3.94
N PRO A 5 4.09 -4.85 4.27
CA PRO A 5 3.78 -5.88 3.27
C PRO A 5 2.27 -5.96 3.04
N LEU A 6 1.90 -6.17 1.79
CA LEU A 6 0.50 -6.31 1.38
C LEU A 6 0.28 -7.69 0.78
N GLN A 7 -0.85 -8.30 1.10
CA GLN A 7 -1.30 -9.53 0.47
C GLN A 7 -2.66 -9.30 -0.18
N ASP A 8 -3.01 -10.16 -1.10
CA ASP A 8 -4.30 -10.10 -1.80
C ASP A 8 -4.56 -8.73 -2.44
N LEU A 9 -3.52 -8.14 -3.02
CA LEU A 9 -3.64 -6.85 -3.66
C LEU A 9 -4.52 -6.95 -4.89
N HIS A 10 -5.58 -6.17 -4.91
CA HIS A 10 -6.48 -6.05 -6.05
C HIS A 10 -6.23 -4.71 -6.73
N ILE A 11 -5.86 -4.75 -8.00
CA ILE A 11 -5.62 -3.54 -8.80
C ILE A 11 -6.86 -3.28 -9.64
N ILE A 12 -7.52 -2.17 -9.41
CA ILE A 12 -8.79 -1.85 -10.05
C ILE A 12 -8.66 -1.71 -11.55
N SER A 13 -7.54 -1.16 -12.03
CA SER A 13 -7.31 -1.02 -13.46
C SER A 13 -7.13 -2.35 -14.21
N GLY A 14 -6.90 -3.43 -13.47
CA GLY A 14 -6.65 -4.73 -14.07
C GLY A 14 -5.28 -4.89 -14.70
N ASN A 15 -4.37 -3.95 -14.52
CA ASN A 15 -3.03 -4.04 -15.06
C ASN A 15 -2.09 -4.66 -14.02
N PRO A 16 -1.71 -5.95 -14.16
CA PRO A 16 -0.91 -6.63 -13.13
C PRO A 16 0.54 -6.14 -13.09
N THR A 17 0.98 -5.35 -14.05
CA THR A 17 2.37 -4.88 -14.12
C THR A 17 2.55 -3.44 -13.66
N ILE A 18 1.49 -2.81 -13.17
CA ILE A 18 1.53 -1.38 -12.82
C ILE A 18 2.60 -1.06 -11.76
N TYR A 19 2.89 -2.02 -10.88
CA TYR A 19 3.87 -1.83 -9.81
C TYR A 19 5.10 -2.72 -9.95
N ASP A 20 5.42 -3.15 -11.15
CA ASP A 20 6.67 -3.89 -11.40
C ASP A 20 7.89 -3.03 -11.13
N ASN A 21 7.76 -1.72 -11.29
CA ASN A 21 8.78 -0.76 -10.88
C ASN A 21 8.32 -0.01 -9.63
N PRO A 22 9.23 0.40 -8.76
CA PRO A 22 8.84 1.20 -7.58
C PRO A 22 8.09 2.46 -8.00
N THR A 23 6.95 2.70 -7.38
CA THR A 23 6.05 3.80 -7.74
C THR A 23 5.57 4.51 -6.48
N ARG A 24 5.64 5.82 -6.47
CA ARG A 24 5.11 6.59 -5.35
C ARG A 24 3.60 6.59 -5.39
N VAL A 25 2.99 6.26 -4.27
CA VAL A 25 1.52 6.19 -4.13
C VAL A 25 1.09 6.85 -2.84
N ALA A 26 -0.16 7.26 -2.80
CA ALA A 26 -0.83 7.60 -1.55
C ALA A 26 -1.60 6.36 -1.09
N PHE A 27 -1.70 6.18 0.19
CA PHE A 27 -2.48 5.08 0.72
C PHE A 27 -3.18 5.48 2.00
N LYS A 28 -4.24 4.73 2.31
CA LYS A 28 -5.08 5.01 3.46
C LYS A 28 -5.40 3.72 4.16
N ILE A 29 -5.15 3.68 5.44
CA ILE A 29 -5.50 2.54 6.28
C ILE A 29 -6.85 2.83 6.92
N ARG A 30 -7.68 1.81 6.97
CA ARG A 30 -9.11 1.94 7.22
C ARG A 30 -9.54 2.87 8.35
N HIS A 31 -8.83 2.91 9.46
CA HIS A 31 -9.24 3.78 10.55
C HIS A 31 -8.44 5.06 10.69
N THR A 32 -7.66 5.41 9.70
CA THR A 32 -7.03 6.72 9.66
C THR A 32 -7.71 7.55 8.58
N PRO A 33 -8.16 8.77 8.88
CA PRO A 33 -8.80 9.62 7.87
C PRO A 33 -7.81 10.25 6.91
N GLU A 34 -6.53 10.17 7.21
CA GLU A 34 -5.49 10.87 6.47
C GLU A 34 -4.77 9.95 5.50
N PHE A 35 -4.35 10.53 4.38
CA PHE A 35 -3.49 9.83 3.43
C PHE A 35 -2.05 9.83 3.92
N THR A 36 -1.36 8.73 3.65
CA THR A 36 0.08 8.62 3.85
C THR A 36 0.71 8.32 2.51
N PHE A 37 1.94 8.74 2.31
CA PHE A 37 2.65 8.52 1.07
C PHE A 37 3.75 7.50 1.26
N GLY A 38 4.03 6.76 0.21
CA GLY A 38 5.09 5.79 0.21
C GLY A 38 5.37 5.30 -1.19
N THR A 39 6.34 4.41 -1.29
CA THR A 39 6.70 3.78 -2.55
C THR A 39 6.27 2.33 -2.51
N ILE A 40 5.41 1.94 -3.44
CA ILE A 40 5.01 0.54 -3.58
C ILE A 40 5.92 -0.14 -4.59
N HIS A 41 6.31 -1.37 -4.28
CA HIS A 41 7.06 -2.20 -5.20
C HIS A 41 6.64 -3.65 -5.06
N ARG A 42 6.81 -4.39 -6.13
CA ARG A 42 6.54 -5.82 -6.14
C ARG A 42 7.76 -6.57 -5.62
N LYS A 43 7.51 -7.55 -4.76
CA LYS A 43 8.55 -8.42 -4.23
C LYS A 43 8.09 -9.86 -4.36
N GLY A 44 8.51 -10.52 -5.44
CA GLY A 44 8.03 -11.86 -5.76
C GLY A 44 6.53 -11.83 -6.07
N ASN A 45 5.75 -12.57 -5.32
CA ASN A 45 4.29 -12.62 -5.48
C ASN A 45 3.57 -11.66 -4.53
N THR A 46 4.31 -10.83 -3.81
CA THR A 46 3.73 -9.91 -2.85
C THR A 46 4.13 -8.48 -3.20
N TYR A 47 3.45 -7.55 -2.56
CA TYR A 47 3.75 -6.14 -2.71
C TYR A 47 4.14 -5.58 -1.36
N CYS A 48 4.95 -4.53 -1.38
CA CYS A 48 5.38 -3.87 -0.16
C CYS A 48 5.37 -2.37 -0.36
N ILE A 49 4.88 -1.64 0.64
CA ILE A 49 4.94 -0.19 0.64
C ILE A 49 6.00 0.24 1.64
N GLU A 50 6.98 1.01 1.17
CA GLU A 50 7.89 1.71 2.06
C GLU A 50 7.30 3.08 2.34
N SER A 51 6.75 3.26 3.53
CA SER A 51 6.10 4.52 3.88
C SER A 51 7.13 5.62 4.12
N GLU A 52 6.79 6.84 3.75
CA GLU A 52 7.63 8.00 3.99
C GLU A 52 7.59 8.43 5.46
N GLU A 53 6.56 8.02 6.18
CA GLU A 53 6.38 8.34 7.59
C GLU A 53 6.19 7.05 8.39
N LYS A 54 6.51 7.12 9.68
CA LYS A 54 6.18 6.04 10.60
C LYS A 54 4.70 6.11 10.93
N ILE A 55 3.98 5.04 10.68
CA ILE A 55 2.54 4.97 10.92
C ILE A 55 2.29 4.19 12.20
N GLN A 56 1.52 4.79 13.11
CA GLN A 56 1.14 4.12 14.34
C GLN A 56 -0.18 3.37 14.15
N GLY A 57 -0.35 2.29 14.89
CA GLY A 57 -1.60 1.55 14.90
C GLY A 57 -1.80 0.60 13.73
N ILE A 58 -0.77 0.36 12.92
CA ILE A 58 -0.85 -0.65 11.86
C ILE A 58 -0.81 -2.04 12.48
N ALA A 59 -1.71 -2.89 12.02
CA ALA A 59 -1.76 -4.29 12.44
C ALA A 59 -2.04 -5.18 11.23
N PRO A 60 -1.53 -6.43 11.23
CA PRO A 60 -1.88 -7.39 10.19
C PRO A 60 -3.39 -7.62 10.12
N GLY A 61 -3.89 -7.83 8.91
CA GLY A 61 -5.32 -8.02 8.68
C GLY A 61 -6.10 -6.75 8.41
N GLN A 62 -5.49 -5.59 8.63
CA GLN A 62 -6.15 -4.33 8.28
C GLN A 62 -6.19 -4.14 6.78
N PHE A 63 -7.23 -3.47 6.32
CA PHE A 63 -7.44 -3.20 4.92
C PHE A 63 -6.80 -1.87 4.55
N GLY A 64 -6.06 -1.85 3.46
CA GLY A 64 -5.44 -0.65 2.93
C GLY A 64 -5.95 -0.31 1.56
N ALA A 65 -6.22 0.95 1.29
CA ALA A 65 -6.61 1.43 -0.03
C ALA A 65 -5.46 2.23 -0.63
N LEU A 66 -5.18 1.97 -1.89
CA LEU A 66 -4.12 2.66 -2.64
C LEU A 66 -4.73 3.70 -3.56
N TYR A 67 -4.12 4.85 -3.59
CA TYR A 67 -4.52 5.96 -4.46
C TYR A 67 -3.33 6.43 -5.26
N ASP A 68 -3.61 7.17 -6.33
CA ASP A 68 -2.55 7.87 -7.05
C ASP A 68 -1.89 8.90 -6.11
N GLU A 69 -0.72 9.41 -6.49
CA GLU A 69 -0.01 10.34 -5.61
C GLU A 69 -0.73 11.68 -5.43
N LYS A 70 -1.76 11.95 -6.20
CA LYS A 70 -2.62 13.13 -6.05
C LYS A 70 -3.79 12.88 -5.10
N CYS A 71 -3.95 11.66 -4.61
CA CYS A 71 -5.04 11.24 -3.74
C CYS A 71 -6.42 11.37 -4.40
N GLU A 72 -6.49 11.31 -5.72
CA GLU A 72 -7.73 11.52 -6.46
C GLU A 72 -8.40 10.23 -6.90
N ILE A 73 -7.60 9.24 -7.31
CA ILE A 73 -8.12 8.02 -7.92
C ILE A 73 -7.70 6.81 -7.09
N CYS A 74 -8.67 6.03 -6.64
CA CYS A 74 -8.38 4.76 -5.98
C CYS A 74 -7.91 3.76 -7.04
N VAL A 75 -6.69 3.27 -6.91
CA VAL A 75 -6.08 2.37 -7.88
C VAL A 75 -6.07 0.92 -7.44
N GLY A 76 -6.28 0.66 -6.16
CA GLY A 76 -6.31 -0.70 -5.66
C GLY A 76 -6.54 -0.77 -4.17
N SER A 77 -6.55 -2.00 -3.68
CA SER A 77 -6.71 -2.27 -2.26
C SER A 77 -6.01 -3.58 -1.91
N GLY A 78 -5.59 -3.71 -0.67
CA GLY A 78 -4.94 -4.91 -0.20
C GLY A 78 -5.09 -5.07 1.30
N ILE A 79 -4.63 -6.21 1.80
CA ILE A 79 -4.67 -6.52 3.22
C ILE A 79 -3.24 -6.45 3.75
N ILE A 80 -3.05 -5.79 4.87
CA ILE A 80 -1.74 -5.71 5.50
C ILE A 80 -1.36 -7.09 6.00
N ALA A 81 -0.25 -7.61 5.49
CA ALA A 81 0.24 -8.92 5.88
C ALA A 81 1.03 -8.82 7.18
N GLU A 82 1.28 -9.95 7.80
CA GLU A 82 2.11 -10.01 8.98
C GLU A 82 3.52 -9.52 8.65
N TYR A 83 4.05 -8.63 9.47
CA TYR A 83 5.38 -8.09 9.28
C TYR A 83 6.17 -8.13 10.58
N LYS A 84 7.49 -8.19 10.44
CA LYS A 84 8.41 -8.14 11.58
C LYS A 84 9.03 -6.75 11.66
N LEU A 85 9.03 -6.23 12.84
CA LEU A 85 9.69 -4.95 13.11
C LEU A 85 11.19 -5.15 13.27
#